data_9df8e4baf2abdc5a98f6f6d0a22d3861
#
_entry.id   9df8e4baf2abdc5a98f6f6d0a22d3861
#
_cell.length_a   1.000
_cell.length_b   1.000
_cell.length_c   1.000
_cell.angle_alpha   90.00
_cell.angle_beta   90.00
_cell.angle_gamma   90.00
#
_symmetry.space_group_name_H-M   'P 1'
#
loop_
_entity.id
_entity.type
_entity.pdbx_description
1 polymer ?
#
loop_
_entity_poly.entity_id
_entity_poly.type
_entity_poly.pdbx_seq_one_letter_code
_entity_poly.pdbx_strand_id
1 'polypeptide(L)'
;MGMPMDVYTIRHGESEANVIIKAGETGDNSLFTQDNVTVPDRSWRLTATGRKQADCIGRWLVSQQPLFDRYLVSPYVRTRETAATMALPKAKWEETRVLRERSWGEINTITQDDFRSNYERNWIFKRTDPLYWRPPAGESIADVAENRVHNLLTSLNRRAEAESVVMVTHGDFMLSMMLTLEDLSDEEFLRRADAQQWRITNCTCLHYSRRDPHTGRTLSRFHWEQTARPILDKATGRWDVEVEDWREFQRPVLSNGDL
;
A
#
# COMPACT_ATOMS: atom_id res chain seq x y z
N MET A 1 -23.33 9.60 10.65
CA MET A 1 -21.95 9.12 10.71
C MET A 1 -21.84 8.01 9.69
N GLY A 2 -20.86 8.01 8.83
CA GLY A 2 -20.67 6.99 7.79
C GLY A 2 -19.26 7.01 7.23
N MET A 3 -18.84 5.89 6.66
CA MET A 3 -17.57 5.81 5.91
C MET A 3 -17.61 6.77 4.72
N PRO A 4 -16.46 7.30 4.27
CA PRO A 4 -16.38 8.08 3.03
C PRO A 4 -17.00 7.31 1.86
N MET A 5 -17.42 8.03 0.83
CA MET A 5 -17.90 7.41 -0.41
C MET A 5 -16.75 6.71 -1.14
N ASP A 6 -15.63 7.42 -1.25
CA ASP A 6 -14.47 6.99 -2.02
C ASP A 6 -13.18 7.13 -1.20
N VAL A 7 -12.34 6.11 -1.24
CA VAL A 7 -11.02 6.10 -0.61
C VAL A 7 -9.98 5.68 -1.63
N TYR A 8 -9.00 6.56 -1.86
CA TYR A 8 -7.86 6.32 -2.73
C TYR A 8 -6.61 6.11 -1.89
N THR A 9 -5.99 4.95 -1.98
CA THR A 9 -4.72 4.67 -1.31
C THR A 9 -3.60 4.52 -2.31
N ILE A 10 -2.52 5.26 -2.14
CA ILE A 10 -1.40 5.28 -3.07
C ILE A 10 -0.13 4.82 -2.34
N ARG A 11 0.53 3.79 -2.88
CA ARG A 11 1.89 3.44 -2.45
C ARG A 11 2.85 4.56 -2.87
N HIS A 12 3.83 4.88 -2.02
CA HIS A 12 4.89 5.83 -2.41
C HIS A 12 5.60 5.41 -3.71
N GLY A 13 6.18 6.37 -4.43
CA GLY A 13 7.02 6.14 -5.60
C GLY A 13 8.30 5.37 -5.25
N GLU A 14 9.01 4.86 -6.25
CA GLU A 14 10.27 4.14 -6.05
C GLU A 14 11.22 4.98 -5.17
N SER A 15 11.73 4.35 -4.12
CA SER A 15 12.69 4.94 -3.19
C SER A 15 14.05 4.28 -3.30
N GLU A 16 15.08 4.95 -2.74
CA GLU A 16 16.42 4.41 -2.63
C GLU A 16 16.43 3.03 -1.96
N ALA A 17 15.64 2.84 -0.89
CA ALA A 17 15.48 1.54 -0.24
C ALA A 17 14.90 0.47 -1.19
N ASN A 18 13.95 0.83 -2.06
CA ASN A 18 13.41 -0.13 -3.03
C ASN A 18 14.48 -0.60 -4.03
N VAL A 19 15.38 0.28 -4.44
CA VAL A 19 16.50 -0.08 -5.34
C VAL A 19 17.44 -1.06 -4.65
N ILE A 20 17.83 -0.79 -3.39
CA ILE A 20 18.70 -1.66 -2.60
C ILE A 20 18.07 -3.05 -2.41
N ILE A 21 16.81 -3.10 -1.97
CA ILE A 21 16.08 -4.36 -1.74
C ILE A 21 15.97 -5.16 -3.04
N LYS A 22 15.60 -4.51 -4.13
CA LYS A 22 15.44 -5.17 -5.44
C LYS A 22 16.77 -5.72 -5.98
N ALA A 23 17.88 -5.02 -5.80
CA ALA A 23 19.21 -5.52 -6.14
C ALA A 23 19.53 -6.78 -5.33
N GLY A 24 19.31 -6.76 -4.01
CA GLY A 24 19.50 -7.92 -3.14
C GLY A 24 18.63 -9.12 -3.50
N GLU A 25 17.39 -8.92 -3.98
CA GLU A 25 16.51 -9.98 -4.46
C GLU A 25 17.06 -10.71 -5.68
N THR A 26 17.89 -10.03 -6.48
CA THR A 26 18.60 -10.60 -7.64
C THR A 26 20.01 -11.07 -7.32
N GLY A 27 20.40 -11.07 -6.04
CA GLY A 27 21.73 -11.51 -5.56
C GLY A 27 22.81 -10.42 -5.59
N ASP A 28 22.49 -9.18 -5.95
CA ASP A 28 23.42 -8.06 -5.89
C ASP A 28 23.32 -7.35 -4.54
N ASN A 29 24.22 -7.72 -3.64
CA ASN A 29 24.34 -7.14 -2.30
C ASN A 29 25.27 -5.91 -2.23
N SER A 30 25.80 -5.42 -3.37
CA SER A 30 26.77 -4.32 -3.41
C SER A 30 26.26 -3.00 -2.81
N LEU A 31 24.94 -2.82 -2.80
CA LEU A 31 24.27 -1.65 -2.22
C LEU A 31 24.01 -1.75 -0.72
N PHE A 32 24.24 -2.91 -0.07
CA PHE A 32 24.16 -3.06 1.38
C PHE A 32 25.43 -2.55 2.07
N THR A 33 25.76 -1.29 1.80
CA THR A 33 26.92 -0.60 2.41
C THR A 33 26.59 -0.13 3.83
N GLN A 34 27.64 0.11 4.65
CA GLN A 34 27.46 0.66 6.00
C GLN A 34 26.67 1.97 5.99
N ASP A 35 26.89 2.83 5.02
CA ASP A 35 26.16 4.10 4.88
C ASP A 35 24.67 3.86 4.63
N ASN A 36 24.31 2.90 3.79
CA ASN A 36 22.93 2.59 3.47
C ASN A 36 22.20 1.87 4.62
N VAL A 37 22.82 0.86 5.25
CA VAL A 37 22.17 0.10 6.32
C VAL A 37 21.93 0.92 7.60
N THR A 38 22.63 2.04 7.77
CA THR A 38 22.42 2.97 8.90
C THR A 38 21.37 4.03 8.66
N VAL A 39 20.85 4.17 7.42
CA VAL A 39 19.77 5.13 7.13
C VAL A 39 18.49 4.68 7.83
N PRO A 40 17.91 5.52 8.69
CA PRO A 40 16.62 5.18 9.29
C PRO A 40 15.54 4.98 8.22
N ASP A 41 14.72 3.92 8.32
CA ASP A 41 13.70 3.58 7.31
C ASP A 41 12.81 4.76 6.90
N ARG A 42 12.45 5.62 7.85
CA ARG A 42 11.63 6.81 7.59
C ARG A 42 12.30 7.87 6.72
N SER A 43 13.63 7.82 6.55
CA SER A 43 14.44 8.87 5.92
C SER A 43 14.75 8.63 4.43
N TRP A 44 14.49 7.43 3.92
CA TRP A 44 14.70 7.10 2.52
C TRP A 44 13.91 8.01 1.58
N ARG A 45 14.59 8.49 0.53
CA ARG A 45 14.04 9.44 -0.45
C ARG A 45 13.55 8.74 -1.70
N LEU A 46 12.77 9.47 -2.52
CA LEU A 46 12.40 9.02 -3.86
C LEU A 46 13.60 9.08 -4.81
N THR A 47 13.69 8.07 -5.69
CA THR A 47 14.55 8.13 -6.87
C THR A 47 13.98 9.07 -7.93
N ALA A 48 14.75 9.34 -8.98
CA ALA A 48 14.23 10.07 -10.16
C ALA A 48 13.07 9.32 -10.82
N THR A 49 13.10 7.98 -10.84
CA THR A 49 12.02 7.12 -11.32
C THR A 49 10.77 7.29 -10.44
N GLY A 50 10.94 7.24 -9.11
CA GLY A 50 9.83 7.42 -8.17
C GLY A 50 9.12 8.75 -8.34
N ARG A 51 9.84 9.83 -8.64
CA ARG A 51 9.24 11.14 -8.94
C ARG A 51 8.42 11.12 -10.23
N LYS A 52 8.91 10.46 -11.30
CA LYS A 52 8.15 10.29 -12.54
C LYS A 52 6.88 9.46 -12.35
N GLN A 53 6.95 8.42 -11.53
CA GLN A 53 5.77 7.61 -11.16
C GLN A 53 4.75 8.46 -10.40
N ALA A 54 5.20 9.25 -9.43
CA ALA A 54 4.33 10.12 -8.64
C ALA A 54 3.65 11.22 -9.48
N ASP A 55 4.39 11.86 -10.39
CA ASP A 55 3.84 12.84 -11.35
C ASP A 55 2.79 12.18 -12.25
N CYS A 56 3.08 10.99 -12.78
CA CYS A 56 2.19 10.27 -13.67
C CYS A 56 0.85 9.94 -12.99
N ILE A 57 0.89 9.28 -11.80
CA ILE A 57 -0.33 8.93 -11.07
C ILE A 57 -1.07 10.19 -10.58
N GLY A 58 -0.36 11.26 -10.22
CA GLY A 58 -0.95 12.53 -9.81
C GLY A 58 -1.80 13.16 -10.92
N ARG A 59 -1.29 13.21 -12.15
CA ARG A 59 -2.04 13.72 -13.30
C ARG A 59 -3.27 12.88 -13.59
N TRP A 60 -3.16 11.57 -13.51
CA TRP A 60 -4.31 10.67 -13.66
C TRP A 60 -5.36 10.92 -12.57
N LEU A 61 -4.95 10.99 -11.30
CA LEU A 61 -5.88 11.27 -10.19
C LEU A 61 -6.65 12.58 -10.41
N VAL A 62 -5.97 13.64 -10.83
CA VAL A 62 -6.63 14.94 -11.14
C VAL A 62 -7.68 14.79 -12.23
N SER A 63 -7.46 13.92 -13.23
CA SER A 63 -8.44 13.66 -14.30
C SER A 63 -9.65 12.85 -13.82
N GLN A 64 -9.49 11.99 -12.79
CA GLN A 64 -10.58 11.19 -12.23
C GLN A 64 -11.33 11.94 -11.13
N GLN A 65 -10.59 12.54 -10.20
CA GLN A 65 -11.11 13.23 -9.01
C GLN A 65 -10.27 14.48 -8.76
N PRO A 66 -10.66 15.65 -9.29
CA PRO A 66 -9.84 16.86 -9.24
C PRO A 66 -9.65 17.42 -7.83
N LEU A 67 -10.56 17.12 -6.90
CA LEU A 67 -10.49 17.58 -5.51
C LEU A 67 -10.92 16.46 -4.57
N PHE A 68 -10.22 16.36 -3.45
CA PHE A 68 -10.57 15.47 -2.34
C PHE A 68 -10.96 16.31 -1.13
N ASP A 69 -11.81 15.75 -0.27
CA ASP A 69 -12.19 16.39 0.99
C ASP A 69 -11.07 16.26 2.05
N ARG A 70 -10.31 15.17 1.98
CA ARG A 70 -9.18 14.94 2.89
C ARG A 70 -7.98 14.36 2.17
N TYR A 71 -6.81 14.82 2.61
CA TYR A 71 -5.50 14.40 2.10
C TYR A 71 -4.67 13.90 3.27
N LEU A 72 -4.39 12.61 3.32
CA LEU A 72 -3.61 11.98 4.38
C LEU A 72 -2.27 11.49 3.87
N VAL A 73 -1.22 11.58 4.67
CA VAL A 73 0.11 11.13 4.28
C VAL A 73 0.85 10.48 5.45
N SER A 74 1.59 9.42 5.18
CA SER A 74 2.55 8.87 6.13
C SER A 74 3.68 9.88 6.41
N PRO A 75 4.22 9.95 7.64
CA PRO A 75 5.31 10.88 7.97
C PRO A 75 6.66 10.54 7.34
N TYR A 76 6.78 9.44 6.60
CA TYR A 76 8.04 9.01 5.96
C TYR A 76 8.39 9.91 4.78
N VAL A 77 9.69 10.18 4.57
CA VAL A 77 10.16 11.10 3.52
C VAL A 77 9.64 10.70 2.15
N ARG A 78 9.77 9.41 1.76
CA ARG A 78 9.32 8.90 0.46
C ARG A 78 7.82 9.12 0.18
N THR A 79 6.97 9.04 1.20
CA THR A 79 5.52 9.29 1.04
C THR A 79 5.22 10.78 0.93
N ARG A 80 5.89 11.64 1.69
CA ARG A 80 5.74 13.09 1.60
C ARG A 80 6.25 13.62 0.25
N GLU A 81 7.39 13.11 -0.22
CA GLU A 81 7.90 13.46 -1.56
C GLU A 81 6.95 12.98 -2.67
N THR A 82 6.33 11.80 -2.53
CA THR A 82 5.30 11.32 -3.45
C THR A 82 4.11 12.28 -3.46
N ALA A 83 3.56 12.60 -2.30
CA ALA A 83 2.43 13.49 -2.13
C ALA A 83 2.70 14.89 -2.73
N ALA A 84 3.87 15.44 -2.48
CA ALA A 84 4.29 16.73 -3.05
C ALA A 84 4.44 16.68 -4.58
N THR A 85 4.99 15.56 -5.11
CA THR A 85 5.22 15.41 -6.56
C THR A 85 3.93 15.18 -7.34
N MET A 86 2.93 14.52 -6.75
CA MET A 86 1.59 14.35 -7.35
C MET A 86 0.88 15.70 -7.62
N ALA A 87 1.28 16.75 -6.92
CA ALA A 87 0.80 18.12 -7.11
C ALA A 87 -0.74 18.26 -7.19
N LEU A 88 -1.47 17.52 -6.36
CA LEU A 88 -2.94 17.56 -6.35
C LEU A 88 -3.45 18.96 -6.01
N PRO A 89 -4.46 19.49 -6.75
CA PRO A 89 -4.97 20.83 -6.54
C PRO A 89 -5.50 21.05 -5.12
N LYS A 90 -5.15 22.19 -4.51
CA LYS A 90 -5.60 22.61 -3.17
C LYS A 90 -5.28 21.63 -2.05
N ALA A 91 -4.40 20.63 -2.28
CA ALA A 91 -4.06 19.63 -1.30
C ALA A 91 -3.48 20.24 -0.01
N LYS A 92 -4.06 19.87 1.13
CA LYS A 92 -3.54 20.15 2.47
C LYS A 92 -3.34 18.82 3.18
N TRP A 93 -2.11 18.31 3.11
CA TRP A 93 -1.78 17.00 3.62
C TRP A 93 -1.71 16.98 5.15
N GLU A 94 -2.51 16.09 5.76
CA GLU A 94 -2.46 15.76 7.18
C GLU A 94 -1.49 14.59 7.39
N GLU A 95 -0.39 14.81 8.10
CA GLU A 95 0.50 13.69 8.48
C GLU A 95 -0.14 12.82 9.55
N THR A 96 -0.12 11.50 9.33
CA THR A 96 -0.59 10.55 10.34
C THR A 96 0.30 9.32 10.45
N ARG A 97 0.72 9.00 11.69
CA ARG A 97 1.57 7.83 11.98
C ARG A 97 0.87 6.49 11.72
N VAL A 98 -0.45 6.50 11.63
CA VAL A 98 -1.23 5.30 11.31
C VAL A 98 -0.83 4.74 9.94
N LEU A 99 -0.52 5.63 8.98
CA LEU A 99 -0.16 5.27 7.60
C LEU A 99 1.30 4.85 7.40
N ARG A 100 2.13 4.74 8.46
CA ARG A 100 3.52 4.31 8.31
C ARG A 100 3.61 2.89 7.78
N GLU A 101 4.79 2.53 7.21
CA GLU A 101 5.06 1.17 6.78
C GLU A 101 5.01 0.17 7.95
N ARG A 102 4.76 -1.09 7.65
CA ARG A 102 4.95 -2.18 8.59
C ARG A 102 6.38 -2.17 9.12
N SER A 103 6.54 -2.37 10.42
CA SER A 103 7.88 -2.47 10.98
C SER A 103 8.51 -3.81 10.61
N TRP A 104 9.64 -3.75 9.91
CA TRP A 104 10.46 -4.92 9.58
C TRP A 104 11.46 -5.28 10.70
N GLY A 105 11.44 -4.52 11.81
CA GLY A 105 12.27 -4.78 12.98
C GLY A 105 13.74 -4.92 12.65
N GLU A 106 14.38 -5.94 13.20
CA GLU A 106 15.82 -6.19 13.06
C GLU A 106 16.27 -6.57 11.65
N ILE A 107 15.36 -7.06 10.82
CA ILE A 107 15.70 -7.53 9.46
C ILE A 107 15.58 -6.45 8.39
N ASN A 108 15.25 -5.22 8.76
CA ASN A 108 15.03 -4.13 7.81
C ASN A 108 16.27 -3.75 6.98
N THR A 109 17.46 -4.06 7.48
CA THR A 109 18.74 -3.62 6.90
C THR A 109 19.73 -4.74 6.67
N ILE A 110 19.28 -6.02 6.63
CA ILE A 110 20.14 -7.18 6.37
C ILE A 110 19.89 -7.74 4.98
N THR A 111 20.88 -8.44 4.42
CA THR A 111 20.73 -9.11 3.14
C THR A 111 19.80 -10.32 3.25
N GLN A 112 19.29 -10.81 2.14
CA GLN A 112 18.49 -12.06 2.14
C GLN A 112 19.29 -13.28 2.61
N ASP A 113 20.58 -13.33 2.26
CA ASP A 113 21.47 -14.41 2.68
C ASP A 113 21.68 -14.39 4.20
N ASP A 114 21.93 -13.20 4.78
CA ASP A 114 22.04 -13.04 6.23
C ASP A 114 20.72 -13.34 6.93
N PHE A 115 19.59 -12.93 6.35
CA PHE A 115 18.29 -13.27 6.92
C PHE A 115 18.07 -14.79 6.92
N ARG A 116 18.35 -15.45 5.80
CA ARG A 116 18.23 -16.91 5.69
C ARG A 116 19.16 -17.66 6.66
N SER A 117 20.40 -17.19 6.79
CA SER A 117 21.43 -17.87 7.59
C SER A 117 21.25 -17.64 9.09
N ASN A 118 20.94 -16.40 9.50
CA ASN A 118 20.89 -16.01 10.91
C ASN A 118 19.49 -16.16 11.54
N TYR A 119 18.45 -16.25 10.70
CA TYR A 119 17.05 -16.31 11.13
C TYR A 119 16.28 -17.43 10.40
N GLU A 120 16.86 -18.62 10.26
CA GLU A 120 16.30 -19.74 9.48
C GLU A 120 14.83 -20.04 9.79
N ARG A 121 14.46 -20.11 11.08
CA ARG A 121 13.07 -20.33 11.50
C ARG A 121 12.13 -19.22 11.00
N ASN A 122 12.56 -17.97 11.09
CA ASN A 122 11.80 -16.82 10.58
C ASN A 122 11.70 -16.83 9.06
N TRP A 123 12.77 -17.24 8.36
CA TRP A 123 12.77 -17.40 6.91
C TRP A 123 11.72 -18.41 6.45
N ILE A 124 11.63 -19.57 7.13
CA ILE A 124 10.63 -20.60 6.85
C ILE A 124 9.24 -20.04 7.13
N PHE A 125 9.01 -19.47 8.31
CA PHE A 125 7.69 -18.97 8.72
C PHE A 125 7.18 -17.85 7.84
N LYS A 126 8.04 -16.92 7.39
CA LYS A 126 7.69 -15.89 6.39
C LYS A 126 7.07 -16.47 5.12
N ARG A 127 7.48 -17.67 4.72
CA ARG A 127 7.02 -18.33 3.47
C ARG A 127 5.79 -19.20 3.68
N THR A 128 5.65 -19.80 4.85
CA THR A 128 4.55 -20.71 5.15
C THR A 128 3.32 -20.01 5.71
N ASP A 129 3.52 -18.86 6.37
CA ASP A 129 2.45 -18.08 6.97
C ASP A 129 2.76 -16.57 6.91
N PRO A 130 2.78 -15.97 5.72
CA PRO A 130 3.14 -14.56 5.54
C PRO A 130 2.17 -13.59 6.23
N LEU A 131 0.93 -13.99 6.50
CA LEU A 131 -0.07 -13.16 7.17
C LEU A 131 0.28 -12.88 8.63
N TYR A 132 0.57 -13.94 9.38
CA TYR A 132 0.89 -13.86 10.82
C TYR A 132 2.39 -13.79 11.11
N TRP A 133 3.24 -14.04 10.12
CA TRP A 133 4.66 -13.93 10.31
C TRP A 133 5.06 -12.49 10.76
N ARG A 134 5.74 -12.45 11.90
CA ARG A 134 6.26 -11.23 12.50
C ARG A 134 7.78 -11.25 12.45
N PRO A 135 8.43 -10.25 11.79
CA PRO A 135 9.88 -10.11 11.89
C PRO A 135 10.31 -9.90 13.35
N PRO A 136 11.52 -10.31 13.75
CA PRO A 136 12.05 -10.00 15.08
C PRO A 136 11.95 -8.50 15.38
N ALA A 137 11.29 -8.15 16.50
CA ALA A 137 10.96 -6.76 16.90
C ALA A 137 10.11 -5.97 15.88
N GLY A 138 9.40 -6.64 14.96
CA GLY A 138 8.57 -6.02 13.94
C GLY A 138 7.08 -6.29 14.09
N GLU A 139 6.32 -6.03 13.02
CA GLU A 139 4.86 -6.23 12.93
C GLU A 139 4.54 -7.27 11.86
N SER A 140 3.49 -8.09 12.05
CA SER A 140 2.89 -8.90 10.98
C SER A 140 1.92 -8.07 10.13
N ILE A 141 1.45 -8.61 9.01
CA ILE A 141 0.37 -8.00 8.22
C ILE A 141 -0.92 -7.94 9.06
N ALA A 142 -1.22 -9.01 9.80
CA ALA A 142 -2.35 -9.08 10.72
C ALA A 142 -2.27 -7.98 11.80
N ASP A 143 -1.11 -7.76 12.43
CA ASP A 143 -0.93 -6.68 13.43
C ASP A 143 -1.27 -5.31 12.84
N VAL A 144 -0.84 -5.04 11.61
CA VAL A 144 -1.13 -3.77 10.94
C VAL A 144 -2.62 -3.64 10.65
N ALA A 145 -3.28 -4.71 10.20
CA ALA A 145 -4.72 -4.74 9.93
C ALA A 145 -5.54 -4.46 11.20
N GLU A 146 -5.28 -5.24 12.25
CA GLU A 146 -6.04 -5.18 13.50
C GLU A 146 -5.83 -3.87 14.27
N ASN A 147 -4.60 -3.38 14.35
CA ASN A 147 -4.28 -2.22 15.17
C ASN A 147 -4.37 -0.89 14.40
N ARG A 148 -3.77 -0.81 13.21
CA ARG A 148 -3.62 0.47 12.50
C ARG A 148 -4.72 0.73 11.48
N VAL A 149 -5.05 -0.27 10.65
CA VAL A 149 -6.13 -0.10 9.66
C VAL A 149 -7.46 0.08 10.36
N HIS A 150 -7.77 -0.73 11.38
CA HIS A 150 -8.99 -0.57 12.16
C HIS A 150 -9.13 0.83 12.78
N ASN A 151 -8.03 1.37 13.36
CA ASN A 151 -8.02 2.72 13.93
C ASN A 151 -8.22 3.80 12.85
N LEU A 152 -7.62 3.63 11.65
CA LEU A 152 -7.84 4.53 10.53
C LEU A 152 -9.32 4.54 10.13
N LEU A 153 -9.90 3.37 9.86
CA LEU A 153 -11.30 3.25 9.44
C LEU A 153 -12.27 3.82 10.49
N THR A 154 -12.00 3.58 11.77
CA THR A 154 -12.77 4.18 12.87
C THR A 154 -12.68 5.70 12.85
N SER A 155 -11.49 6.26 12.61
CA SER A 155 -11.30 7.71 12.49
C SER A 155 -12.02 8.29 11.27
N LEU A 156 -11.98 7.61 10.13
CA LEU A 156 -12.70 8.02 8.91
C LEU A 156 -14.21 8.01 9.14
N ASN A 157 -14.74 6.96 9.78
CA ASN A 157 -16.17 6.84 10.06
C ASN A 157 -16.71 7.91 11.01
N ARG A 158 -15.89 8.38 11.96
CA ARG A 158 -16.29 9.44 12.91
C ARG A 158 -16.34 10.84 12.29
N ARG A 159 -15.57 11.06 11.22
CA ARG A 159 -15.50 12.35 10.51
C ARG A 159 -16.34 12.31 9.24
N ALA A 160 -17.64 12.10 9.42
CA ALA A 160 -18.64 11.81 8.40
C ALA A 160 -18.84 12.86 7.29
N GLU A 161 -18.06 13.96 7.29
CA GLU A 161 -18.19 15.05 6.32
C GLU A 161 -17.32 14.84 5.06
N ALA A 162 -16.38 13.89 5.10
CA ALA A 162 -15.53 13.63 3.95
C ALA A 162 -16.15 12.56 3.07
N GLU A 163 -16.54 12.93 1.85
CA GLU A 163 -17.01 11.98 0.84
C GLU A 163 -15.86 11.29 0.12
N SER A 164 -14.75 12.00 -0.10
CA SER A 164 -13.57 11.49 -0.79
C SER A 164 -12.28 11.71 0.01
N VAL A 165 -11.51 10.63 0.17
CA VAL A 165 -10.24 10.64 0.91
C VAL A 165 -9.12 10.10 0.04
N VAL A 166 -8.03 10.84 -0.07
CA VAL A 166 -6.79 10.35 -0.69
C VAL A 166 -5.71 10.19 0.36
N MET A 167 -4.96 9.08 0.28
CA MET A 167 -3.87 8.82 1.23
C MET A 167 -2.64 8.25 0.55
N VAL A 168 -1.46 8.75 0.91
CA VAL A 168 -0.17 8.22 0.45
C VAL A 168 0.47 7.42 1.57
N THR A 169 0.74 6.15 1.29
CA THR A 169 1.17 5.16 2.26
C THR A 169 2.17 4.16 1.66
N HIS A 170 2.21 2.92 2.14
CA HIS A 170 3.21 1.90 1.85
C HIS A 170 2.57 0.57 1.44
N GLY A 171 3.39 -0.35 0.90
CA GLY A 171 2.92 -1.60 0.34
C GLY A 171 2.23 -2.50 1.34
N ASP A 172 2.89 -2.81 2.46
CA ASP A 172 2.33 -3.73 3.45
C ASP A 172 1.12 -3.14 4.19
N PHE A 173 1.09 -1.80 4.37
CA PHE A 173 -0.09 -1.13 4.89
C PHE A 173 -1.29 -1.29 3.94
N MET A 174 -1.08 -1.16 2.62
CA MET A 174 -2.13 -1.36 1.63
C MET A 174 -2.61 -2.81 1.60
N LEU A 175 -1.72 -3.81 1.72
CA LEU A 175 -2.11 -5.21 1.87
C LEU A 175 -2.99 -5.44 3.10
N SER A 176 -2.60 -4.87 4.24
CA SER A 176 -3.39 -4.95 5.47
C SER A 176 -4.76 -4.26 5.32
N MET A 177 -4.81 -3.19 4.52
CA MET A 177 -6.06 -2.50 4.22
C MET A 177 -6.97 -3.33 3.31
N MET A 178 -6.42 -4.00 2.29
CA MET A 178 -7.17 -4.95 1.45
C MET A 178 -7.74 -6.08 2.30
N LEU A 179 -6.93 -6.71 3.17
CA LEU A 179 -7.36 -7.75 4.10
C LEU A 179 -8.62 -7.31 4.88
N THR A 180 -8.59 -6.09 5.42
CA THR A 180 -9.66 -5.56 6.27
C THR A 180 -10.89 -5.12 5.47
N LEU A 181 -10.71 -4.41 4.36
CA LEU A 181 -11.82 -3.84 3.57
C LEU A 181 -12.58 -4.91 2.80
N GLU A 182 -11.86 -5.89 2.25
CA GLU A 182 -12.42 -6.99 1.49
C GLU A 182 -12.85 -8.15 2.39
N ASP A 183 -12.53 -8.10 3.70
CA ASP A 183 -12.85 -9.13 4.69
C ASP A 183 -12.34 -10.51 4.25
N LEU A 184 -11.06 -10.54 3.82
CA LEU A 184 -10.45 -11.75 3.30
C LEU A 184 -10.25 -12.77 4.42
N SER A 185 -10.59 -14.03 4.16
CA SER A 185 -10.16 -15.12 5.02
C SER A 185 -8.64 -15.32 4.94
N ASP A 186 -8.06 -15.95 5.96
CA ASP A 186 -6.63 -16.30 5.97
C ASP A 186 -6.26 -17.14 4.75
N GLU A 187 -7.10 -18.10 4.39
CA GLU A 187 -6.90 -18.96 3.23
C GLU A 187 -6.89 -18.18 1.92
N GLU A 188 -7.83 -17.27 1.75
CA GLU A 188 -7.88 -16.42 0.54
C GLU A 188 -6.70 -15.47 0.48
N PHE A 189 -6.28 -14.89 1.61
CA PHE A 189 -5.07 -14.08 1.67
C PHE A 189 -3.83 -14.89 1.26
N LEU A 190 -3.63 -16.07 1.84
CA LEU A 190 -2.49 -16.96 1.54
C LEU A 190 -2.51 -17.39 0.07
N ARG A 191 -3.68 -17.76 -0.45
CA ARG A 191 -3.85 -18.14 -1.86
C ARG A 191 -3.43 -17.02 -2.81
N ARG A 192 -3.84 -15.79 -2.54
CA ARG A 192 -3.46 -14.63 -3.36
C ARG A 192 -1.99 -14.28 -3.22
N ALA A 193 -1.42 -14.43 -2.02
CA ALA A 193 0.00 -14.20 -1.76
C ALA A 193 0.86 -15.20 -2.56
N ASP A 194 0.50 -16.49 -2.56
CA ASP A 194 1.20 -17.55 -3.29
C ASP A 194 1.12 -17.34 -4.81
N ALA A 195 -0.05 -16.95 -5.31
CA ALA A 195 -0.27 -16.63 -6.72
C ALA A 195 0.40 -15.30 -7.18
N GLN A 196 1.09 -14.60 -6.30
CA GLN A 196 1.68 -13.27 -6.56
C GLN A 196 0.69 -12.26 -7.17
N GLN A 197 -0.58 -12.38 -6.80
CA GLN A 197 -1.65 -11.50 -7.32
C GLN A 197 -1.63 -10.10 -6.73
N TRP A 198 -0.87 -9.88 -5.66
CA TRP A 198 -0.73 -8.59 -4.98
C TRP A 198 0.31 -7.70 -5.66
N ARG A 199 0.02 -7.20 -6.83
CA ARG A 199 0.94 -6.29 -7.51
C ARG A 199 0.75 -4.84 -7.06
N ILE A 200 0.99 -4.58 -5.79
CA ILE A 200 1.09 -3.21 -5.29
C ILE A 200 2.49 -2.67 -5.60
N THR A 201 2.73 -2.27 -6.84
CA THR A 201 3.97 -1.63 -7.28
C THR A 201 4.04 -0.18 -6.81
N ASN A 202 5.18 0.49 -7.01
CA ASN A 202 5.32 1.90 -6.62
C ASN A 202 4.29 2.78 -7.35
N CYS A 203 3.69 3.71 -6.63
CA CYS A 203 2.59 4.56 -7.06
C CYS A 203 1.32 3.81 -7.53
N THR A 204 1.17 2.51 -7.23
CA THR A 204 -0.14 1.87 -7.38
C THR A 204 -1.17 2.60 -6.53
N CYS A 205 -2.30 2.91 -7.12
CA CYS A 205 -3.49 3.45 -6.47
C CYS A 205 -4.55 2.35 -6.39
N LEU A 206 -5.07 2.09 -5.20
CA LEU A 206 -6.29 1.31 -4.99
C LEU A 206 -7.41 2.29 -4.66
N HIS A 207 -8.45 2.30 -5.47
CA HIS A 207 -9.64 3.09 -5.28
C HIS A 207 -10.77 2.21 -4.77
N TYR A 208 -11.15 2.37 -3.53
CA TYR A 208 -12.32 1.72 -2.93
C TYR A 208 -13.53 2.64 -2.98
N SER A 209 -14.66 2.13 -3.48
CA SER A 209 -15.90 2.89 -3.59
C SER A 209 -17.08 2.16 -2.95
N ARG A 210 -17.96 2.93 -2.34
CA ARG A 210 -19.31 2.51 -1.90
C ARG A 210 -20.35 2.69 -2.99
N ARG A 211 -19.97 3.36 -4.10
CA ARG A 211 -20.83 3.59 -5.25
C ARG A 211 -20.60 2.50 -6.29
N ASP A 212 -21.64 1.83 -6.67
CA ASP A 212 -21.63 0.92 -7.80
C ASP A 212 -21.30 1.71 -9.09
N PRO A 213 -20.19 1.40 -9.76
CA PRO A 213 -19.76 2.15 -10.95
C PRO A 213 -20.68 1.95 -12.16
N HIS A 214 -21.51 0.90 -12.18
CA HIS A 214 -22.40 0.57 -13.30
C HIS A 214 -23.79 1.14 -13.12
N THR A 215 -24.29 1.18 -11.88
CA THR A 215 -25.68 1.60 -11.58
C THR A 215 -25.76 2.94 -10.85
N GLY A 216 -24.64 3.43 -10.29
CA GLY A 216 -24.60 4.63 -9.45
C GLY A 216 -25.21 4.42 -8.05
N ARG A 217 -25.68 3.22 -7.72
CA ARG A 217 -26.26 2.91 -6.42
C ARG A 217 -25.21 2.99 -5.31
N THR A 218 -25.55 3.68 -4.23
CA THR A 218 -24.69 3.78 -3.05
C THR A 218 -25.02 2.68 -2.05
N LEU A 219 -23.98 2.03 -1.55
CA LEU A 219 -24.04 0.98 -0.54
C LEU A 219 -23.56 1.51 0.83
N SER A 220 -23.87 0.76 1.90
CA SER A 220 -23.47 1.14 3.27
C SER A 220 -21.97 0.92 3.54
N ARG A 221 -21.32 0.06 2.77
CA ARG A 221 -19.90 -0.34 2.90
C ARG A 221 -19.22 -0.30 1.53
N PHE A 222 -17.89 -0.36 1.49
CA PHE A 222 -17.14 -0.57 0.26
C PHE A 222 -17.45 -1.95 -0.32
N HIS A 223 -17.68 -1.99 -1.62
CA HIS A 223 -17.92 -3.22 -2.41
C HIS A 223 -17.15 -3.23 -3.72
N TRP A 224 -16.63 -2.07 -4.12
CA TRP A 224 -15.98 -1.91 -5.40
C TRP A 224 -14.55 -1.46 -5.20
N GLU A 225 -13.65 -2.05 -5.97
CA GLU A 225 -12.24 -1.69 -6.01
C GLU A 225 -11.79 -1.54 -7.46
N GLN A 226 -10.98 -0.53 -7.72
CA GLN A 226 -10.29 -0.33 -8.97
C GLN A 226 -8.82 -0.08 -8.71
N THR A 227 -7.95 -0.80 -9.42
CA THR A 227 -6.49 -0.60 -9.38
C THR A 227 -6.04 0.26 -10.54
N ALA A 228 -5.18 1.24 -10.26
CA ALA A 228 -4.46 2.02 -11.26
C ALA A 228 -2.97 2.06 -10.92
N ARG A 229 -2.10 1.96 -11.94
CA ARG A 229 -0.65 1.95 -11.71
C ARG A 229 0.10 2.64 -12.84
N PRO A 230 1.17 3.41 -12.54
CA PRO A 230 2.02 3.97 -13.57
C PRO A 230 2.85 2.87 -14.23
N ILE A 231 2.84 2.85 -15.54
CA ILE A 231 3.64 1.94 -16.37
C ILE A 231 4.57 2.75 -17.28
N LEU A 232 5.78 2.24 -17.50
CA LEU A 232 6.72 2.81 -18.44
C LEU A 232 6.62 2.09 -19.78
N ASP A 233 6.19 2.79 -20.80
CA ASP A 233 6.35 2.32 -22.17
C ASP A 233 7.83 2.37 -22.55
N LYS A 234 8.46 1.21 -22.63
CA LYS A 234 9.89 1.09 -22.93
C LYS A 234 10.25 1.52 -24.35
N ALA A 235 9.30 1.48 -25.29
CA ALA A 235 9.53 1.88 -26.66
C ALA A 235 9.59 3.41 -26.83
N THR A 236 8.73 4.12 -26.12
CA THR A 236 8.62 5.58 -26.20
C THR A 236 9.30 6.32 -25.04
N GLY A 237 9.62 5.63 -23.96
CA GLY A 237 10.12 6.22 -22.71
C GLY A 237 9.09 7.05 -21.93
N ARG A 238 7.82 6.95 -22.32
CA ARG A 238 6.71 7.70 -21.66
C ARG A 238 6.12 6.90 -20.52
N TRP A 239 5.71 7.62 -19.49
CA TRP A 239 4.91 7.08 -18.40
C TRP A 239 3.43 7.29 -18.72
N ASP A 240 2.64 6.22 -18.56
CA ASP A 240 1.19 6.20 -18.68
C ASP A 240 0.59 5.46 -17.48
N VAL A 241 -0.74 5.50 -17.33
CA VAL A 241 -1.44 4.80 -16.24
C VAL A 241 -2.27 3.66 -16.82
N GLU A 242 -1.91 2.44 -16.41
CA GLU A 242 -2.74 1.26 -16.61
C GLU A 242 -3.84 1.27 -15.55
N VAL A 243 -5.09 1.14 -15.99
CA VAL A 243 -6.26 1.11 -15.10
C VAL A 243 -6.97 -0.22 -15.33
N GLU A 244 -7.17 -0.96 -14.26
CA GLU A 244 -7.95 -2.20 -14.29
C GLU A 244 -9.46 -1.90 -14.25
N ASP A 245 -10.28 -2.84 -14.72
CA ASP A 245 -11.72 -2.74 -14.59
C ASP A 245 -12.15 -2.77 -13.12
N TRP A 246 -13.30 -2.19 -12.82
CA TRP A 246 -13.88 -2.27 -11.50
C TRP A 246 -14.15 -3.71 -11.10
N ARG A 247 -13.67 -4.08 -9.92
CA ARG A 247 -13.90 -5.39 -9.32
C ARG A 247 -14.87 -5.24 -8.14
N GLU A 248 -15.99 -5.96 -8.23
CA GLU A 248 -16.83 -6.18 -7.05
C GLU A 248 -16.18 -7.24 -6.16
N PHE A 249 -16.04 -6.96 -4.88
CA PHE A 249 -15.59 -7.93 -3.91
C PHE A 249 -16.75 -8.30 -2.96
N GLN A 250 -16.97 -9.61 -2.84
CA GLN A 250 -17.95 -10.15 -1.90
C GLN A 250 -17.25 -10.57 -0.63
N ARG A 251 -17.85 -10.23 0.50
CA ARG A 251 -17.38 -10.72 1.78
C ARG A 251 -17.81 -12.17 1.94
N PRO A 252 -16.92 -13.06 2.43
CA PRO A 252 -17.31 -14.43 2.69
C PRO A 252 -18.43 -14.45 3.74
N VAL A 253 -19.50 -15.15 3.44
CA VAL A 253 -20.57 -15.47 4.39
C VAL A 253 -20.49 -16.95 4.64
N LEU A 254 -20.01 -17.34 5.82
CA LEU A 254 -19.96 -18.74 6.21
C LEU A 254 -21.36 -19.23 6.54
N SER A 255 -21.77 -20.30 5.92
CA SER A 255 -22.99 -21.06 6.30
C SER A 255 -22.65 -22.10 7.38
N ASN A 256 -23.66 -22.64 8.05
CA ASN A 256 -23.44 -23.70 9.05
C ASN A 256 -22.78 -24.97 8.47
N GLY A 257 -22.73 -25.11 7.15
CA GLY A 257 -22.05 -26.23 6.47
C GLY A 257 -20.56 -25.97 6.21
N ASP A 258 -20.11 -24.74 6.41
CA ASP A 258 -18.71 -24.30 6.20
C ASP A 258 -17.93 -24.25 7.52
N LEU A 259 -18.60 -24.48 8.65
CA LEU A 259 -18.08 -24.52 10.01
C LEU A 259 -17.86 -25.96 10.49
#